data_ce66170dd5f8d9123419ecf7da9eeb1d
#
_entry.id   ce66170dd5f8d9123419ecf7da9eeb1d
#
_cell.length_a   1.000
_cell.length_b   1.000
_cell.length_c   1.000
_cell.angle_alpha   90.00
_cell.angle_beta   90.00
_cell.angle_gamma   90.00
#
_symmetry.space_group_name_H-M   'P 1'
#
loop_
_entity.id
_entity.type
_entity.pdbx_description
1 polymer ?
#
loop_
_entity_poly.entity_id
_entity_poly.type
_entity_poly.pdbx_seq_one_letter_code
_entity_poly.pdbx_strand_id
1 'polypeptide(L)'
;MGAASSFHLFWQLPAAARDARLVEVLAVVEILVPPRVPALYFWALQVDFVGPAGMWGGGHTGLQWNRRYPGNTAVNWGGYASADRGGAVLPGSISALPGFDDDPNTLSYPWSAGRRYRLRVHRSPDIAGAWRAEVTDMESSKPTVIRDLWPGQPVATNRIRRYFWRAGNASEAGAEPGFLARPMVWSEVFAECGDPSVTVRWSELTAVDEEGIAWRPDAVSVNYQAERDGGCQNTDTRPDLGGGLLQITNTSRAFPQGAGIPLH
;
A
#
# COMPACT_ATOMS: atom_id res chain seq x y z
N MET A 1 14.41 -8.84 -17.02
CA MET A 1 13.98 -7.77 -16.13
C MET A 1 14.53 -8.09 -14.75
N GLY A 2 15.22 -7.15 -14.10
CA GLY A 2 15.70 -7.31 -12.73
C GLY A 2 14.53 -7.48 -11.75
N ALA A 3 14.80 -8.04 -10.58
CA ALA A 3 13.84 -8.05 -9.49
C ALA A 3 13.57 -6.60 -9.05
N ALA A 4 12.35 -6.33 -8.54
CA ALA A 4 12.06 -5.04 -7.97
C ALA A 4 12.94 -4.77 -6.75
N SER A 5 13.35 -3.52 -6.56
CA SER A 5 13.95 -3.06 -5.30
C SER A 5 12.87 -2.44 -4.44
N SER A 6 12.61 -3.00 -3.26
CA SER A 6 11.61 -2.44 -2.36
C SER A 6 12.19 -2.08 -1.00
N PHE A 7 11.64 -1.03 -0.41
CA PHE A 7 12.01 -0.56 0.92
C PHE A 7 10.77 -0.05 1.66
N HIS A 8 10.59 -0.59 2.88
CA HIS A 8 9.37 -0.49 3.65
C HIS A 8 9.58 0.29 4.95
N LEU A 9 8.52 0.91 5.43
CA LEU A 9 8.40 1.58 6.71
C LEU A 9 7.24 0.98 7.48
N PHE A 10 7.55 0.05 8.38
CA PHE A 10 6.56 -0.57 9.26
C PHE A 10 6.20 0.40 10.38
N TRP A 11 4.91 0.66 10.59
CA TRP A 11 4.46 1.55 11.63
C TRP A 11 4.56 0.89 13.00
N GLN A 12 5.09 1.64 13.94
CA GLN A 12 5.11 1.28 15.36
C GLN A 12 4.06 2.12 16.07
N LEU A 13 2.86 1.56 16.19
CA LEU A 13 1.76 2.22 16.89
C LEU A 13 2.05 2.27 18.39
N PRO A 14 1.49 3.27 19.13
CA PRO A 14 1.63 3.37 20.57
C PRO A 14 1.20 2.09 21.30
N ALA A 15 1.80 1.82 22.45
CA ALA A 15 1.46 0.64 23.25
C ALA A 15 -0.06 0.58 23.60
N ALA A 16 -0.71 1.74 23.74
CA ALA A 16 -2.15 1.84 23.96
C ALA A 16 -2.99 1.31 22.78
N ALA A 17 -2.44 1.29 21.57
CA ALA A 17 -3.11 0.77 20.37
C ALA A 17 -2.87 -0.73 20.12
N ARG A 18 -2.21 -1.46 21.07
CA ARG A 18 -1.80 -2.86 20.86
C ARG A 18 -2.97 -3.78 20.50
N ASP A 19 -4.10 -3.58 21.17
CA ASP A 19 -5.31 -4.40 21.01
C ASP A 19 -6.39 -3.67 20.19
N ALA A 20 -6.03 -2.52 19.56
CA ALA A 20 -6.95 -1.74 18.75
C ALA A 20 -7.37 -2.51 17.50
N ARG A 21 -8.66 -2.57 17.27
CA ARG A 21 -9.26 -3.20 16.09
C ARG A 21 -9.38 -2.18 14.98
N LEU A 22 -8.34 -2.07 14.15
CA LEU A 22 -8.25 -1.03 13.13
C LEU A 22 -9.29 -1.25 12.02
N VAL A 23 -10.01 -0.20 11.68
CA VAL A 23 -11.05 -0.20 10.63
C VAL A 23 -10.76 0.78 9.51
N GLU A 24 -9.76 1.63 9.69
CA GLU A 24 -9.30 2.58 8.69
C GLU A 24 -7.80 2.82 8.84
N VAL A 25 -7.11 2.97 7.72
CA VAL A 25 -5.70 3.39 7.68
C VAL A 25 -5.53 4.39 6.55
N LEU A 26 -4.80 5.46 6.82
CA LEU A 26 -4.51 6.49 5.82
C LEU A 26 -3.07 7.00 5.93
N ALA A 27 -2.54 7.45 4.80
CA ALA A 27 -1.25 8.12 4.68
C ALA A 27 -1.31 9.15 3.57
N VAL A 28 -0.53 10.22 3.70
CA VAL A 28 -0.35 11.18 2.62
C VAL A 28 0.98 10.91 1.93
N VAL A 29 0.94 10.81 0.61
CA VAL A 29 2.09 10.65 -0.29
C VAL A 29 2.27 11.88 -1.16
N GLU A 30 3.52 12.29 -1.36
CA GLU A 30 3.90 13.38 -2.27
C GLU A 30 5.15 12.97 -3.05
N ILE A 31 5.06 12.99 -4.36
CA ILE A 31 6.21 12.70 -5.23
C ILE A 31 6.99 13.99 -5.43
N LEU A 32 8.11 14.14 -4.70
CA LEU A 32 8.94 15.35 -4.76
C LEU A 32 9.83 15.39 -6.00
N VAL A 33 10.43 14.26 -6.35
CA VAL A 33 11.25 14.09 -7.55
C VAL A 33 10.69 12.89 -8.33
N PRO A 34 10.02 13.13 -9.46
CA PRO A 34 9.37 12.07 -10.22
C PRO A 34 10.38 11.24 -11.02
N PRO A 35 10.02 10.01 -11.41
CA PRO A 35 10.81 9.17 -12.31
C PRO A 35 11.07 9.84 -13.65
N ARG A 36 12.25 9.53 -14.23
CA ARG A 36 12.66 9.99 -15.55
C ARG A 36 12.89 8.84 -16.55
N VAL A 37 12.74 7.61 -16.07
CA VAL A 37 12.88 6.40 -16.89
C VAL A 37 11.54 5.68 -17.01
N PRO A 38 11.31 4.88 -18.07
CA PRO A 38 10.04 4.22 -18.31
C PRO A 38 9.86 2.92 -17.50
N ALA A 39 10.54 2.80 -16.38
CA ALA A 39 10.36 1.70 -15.45
C ALA A 39 9.12 1.91 -14.59
N LEU A 40 8.59 0.83 -14.01
CA LEU A 40 7.53 0.90 -13.02
C LEU A 40 8.09 1.36 -11.67
N TYR A 41 7.41 2.33 -11.07
CA TYR A 41 7.59 2.74 -9.68
C TYR A 41 6.23 2.66 -8.99
N PHE A 42 6.21 2.16 -7.78
CA PHE A 42 5.00 2.04 -6.99
C PHE A 42 5.26 2.52 -5.56
N TRP A 43 4.42 3.44 -5.08
CA TRP A 43 4.46 4.00 -3.73
C TRP A 43 3.16 3.66 -3.05
N ALA A 44 3.21 2.79 -2.04
CA ALA A 44 2.00 2.18 -1.51
C ALA A 44 1.87 2.31 0.01
N LEU A 45 0.62 2.43 0.43
CA LEU A 45 0.10 2.13 1.75
C LEU A 45 -0.38 0.68 1.74
N GLN A 46 0.12 -0.14 2.65
CA GLN A 46 -0.25 -1.54 2.81
C GLN A 46 -0.83 -1.82 4.19
N VAL A 47 -1.76 -2.75 4.23
CA VAL A 47 -2.38 -3.29 5.43
C VAL A 47 -2.51 -4.81 5.33
N ASP A 48 -2.49 -5.49 6.47
CA ASP A 48 -2.86 -6.89 6.55
C ASP A 48 -4.33 -7.01 6.99
N PHE A 49 -5.00 -8.06 6.51
CA PHE A 49 -6.37 -8.38 6.91
C PHE A 49 -6.38 -9.42 8.01
N VAL A 50 -7.15 -9.17 9.07
CA VAL A 50 -7.29 -10.04 10.23
C VAL A 50 -8.74 -10.46 10.40
N GLY A 51 -8.98 -11.73 10.61
CA GLY A 51 -10.30 -12.28 10.91
C GLY A 51 -10.26 -13.24 12.08
N PRO A 52 -11.36 -13.98 12.32
CA PRO A 52 -11.47 -14.89 13.46
C PRO A 52 -10.39 -15.97 13.50
N ALA A 53 -9.87 -16.36 12.33
CA ALA A 53 -8.78 -17.35 12.21
C ALA A 53 -7.38 -16.74 12.24
N GLY A 54 -7.26 -15.44 12.50
CA GLY A 54 -6.00 -14.69 12.47
C GLY A 54 -5.77 -13.95 11.16
N MET A 55 -4.52 -13.63 10.86
CA MET A 55 -4.10 -12.89 9.67
C MET A 55 -4.18 -13.80 8.44
N TRP A 56 -4.81 -13.35 7.33
CA TRP A 56 -5.00 -14.17 6.14
C TRP A 56 -4.61 -13.53 4.82
N GLY A 57 -4.08 -12.35 4.84
CA GLY A 57 -3.59 -11.68 3.64
C GLY A 57 -3.38 -10.21 3.87
N GLY A 58 -3.06 -9.51 2.81
CA GLY A 58 -2.86 -8.08 2.83
C GLY A 58 -3.25 -7.43 1.52
N GLY A 59 -3.56 -6.15 1.57
CA GLY A 59 -3.81 -5.31 0.42
C GLY A 59 -2.94 -4.06 0.46
N HIS A 60 -2.63 -3.55 -0.73
CA HIS A 60 -1.86 -2.32 -0.89
C HIS A 60 -2.53 -1.40 -1.89
N THR A 61 -2.53 -0.12 -1.57
CA THR A 61 -3.01 0.95 -2.43
C THR A 61 -1.94 2.01 -2.61
N GLY A 62 -1.83 2.59 -3.79
CA GLY A 62 -0.82 3.63 -3.98
C GLY A 62 -0.73 4.17 -5.38
N LEU A 63 0.10 5.20 -5.52
CA LEU A 63 0.40 5.83 -6.79
C LEU A 63 1.44 5.02 -7.56
N GLN A 64 1.27 4.96 -8.88
CA GLN A 64 2.21 4.31 -9.78
C GLN A 64 2.70 5.28 -10.85
N TRP A 65 4.01 5.22 -11.15
CA TRP A 65 4.56 5.66 -12.42
C TRP A 65 4.59 4.44 -13.34
N ASN A 66 3.70 4.42 -14.33
CA ASN A 66 3.44 3.21 -15.09
C ASN A 66 3.13 3.56 -16.54
N ARG A 67 4.05 3.22 -17.45
CA ARG A 67 3.98 3.54 -18.89
C ARG A 67 2.75 2.99 -19.62
N ARG A 68 1.99 2.09 -18.98
CA ARG A 68 0.76 1.53 -19.57
C ARG A 68 -0.43 2.50 -19.48
N TYR A 69 -0.29 3.58 -18.71
CA TYR A 69 -1.35 4.54 -18.46
C TYR A 69 -1.03 5.91 -19.05
N PRO A 70 -2.03 6.72 -19.43
CA PRO A 70 -1.83 8.08 -19.91
C PRO A 70 -1.02 8.92 -18.92
N GLY A 71 -0.03 9.65 -19.42
CA GLY A 71 0.86 10.45 -18.59
C GLY A 71 1.78 9.63 -17.66
N ASN A 72 1.82 8.31 -17.82
CA ASN A 72 2.50 7.34 -16.94
C ASN A 72 1.96 7.33 -15.51
N THR A 73 0.75 7.80 -15.27
CA THR A 73 0.20 7.96 -13.93
C THR A 73 -1.00 7.05 -13.70
N ALA A 74 -0.96 6.33 -12.57
CA ALA A 74 -1.99 5.40 -12.19
C ALA A 74 -2.11 5.29 -10.66
N VAL A 75 -3.16 4.63 -10.20
CA VAL A 75 -3.38 4.25 -8.80
C VAL A 75 -3.85 2.80 -8.74
N ASN A 76 -3.47 2.10 -7.68
CA ASN A 76 -3.76 0.68 -7.49
C ASN A 76 -4.48 0.42 -6.17
N TRP A 77 -5.32 -0.59 -6.13
CA TRP A 77 -5.79 -1.27 -4.92
C TRP A 77 -5.91 -2.77 -5.16
N GLY A 78 -5.02 -3.54 -4.56
CA GLY A 78 -4.96 -4.98 -4.75
C GLY A 78 -4.03 -5.66 -3.76
N GLY A 79 -3.54 -6.84 -4.07
CA GLY A 79 -2.60 -7.58 -3.24
C GLY A 79 -2.92 -9.06 -3.13
N TYR A 80 -2.68 -9.65 -1.97
CA TYR A 80 -2.92 -11.09 -1.72
C TYR A 80 -4.41 -11.44 -1.67
N ALA A 81 -5.26 -10.48 -1.35
CA ALA A 81 -6.70 -10.55 -1.53
C ALA A 81 -7.01 -10.08 -2.94
N SER A 82 -6.83 -10.96 -3.89
CA SER A 82 -6.79 -10.60 -5.29
C SER A 82 -8.12 -10.25 -5.93
N ALA A 83 -8.03 -9.80 -7.13
CA ALA A 83 -9.06 -9.31 -8.00
C ALA A 83 -10.23 -10.25 -8.24
N ASP A 84 -9.98 -11.52 -8.35
CA ASP A 84 -10.96 -12.58 -8.58
C ASP A 84 -11.91 -12.78 -7.39
N ARG A 85 -11.76 -12.00 -6.33
CA ARG A 85 -12.41 -12.18 -5.03
C ARG A 85 -13.21 -11.00 -4.53
N GLY A 86 -13.72 -10.17 -5.38
CA GLY A 86 -14.77 -9.31 -4.92
C GLY A 86 -14.55 -7.83 -4.99
N GLY A 87 -13.70 -7.26 -5.63
CA GLY A 87 -13.81 -5.84 -5.98
C GLY A 87 -14.42 -5.69 -7.37
N ALA A 88 -14.98 -4.55 -7.65
CA ALA A 88 -15.42 -4.24 -9.00
C ALA A 88 -14.21 -4.19 -9.94
N VAL A 89 -14.31 -4.84 -11.09
CA VAL A 89 -13.34 -4.66 -12.17
C VAL A 89 -13.52 -3.26 -12.73
N LEU A 90 -12.44 -2.49 -12.76
CA LEU A 90 -12.46 -1.12 -13.28
C LEU A 90 -12.33 -1.12 -14.80
N PRO A 91 -13.14 -0.35 -15.52
CA PRO A 91 -12.98 -0.19 -16.96
C PRO A 91 -11.56 0.28 -17.31
N GLY A 92 -10.93 -0.37 -18.30
CA GLY A 92 -9.58 -0.01 -18.75
C GLY A 92 -8.44 -0.41 -17.82
N SER A 93 -8.71 -1.18 -16.77
CA SER A 93 -7.66 -1.72 -15.90
C SER A 93 -6.83 -2.75 -16.64
N ILE A 94 -5.51 -2.65 -16.50
CA ILE A 94 -4.52 -3.59 -17.06
C ILE A 94 -3.42 -3.84 -16.02
N SER A 95 -2.78 -5.00 -16.10
CA SER A 95 -1.70 -5.30 -15.18
C SER A 95 -0.52 -4.35 -15.33
N ALA A 96 -0.02 -3.87 -14.20
CA ALA A 96 1.21 -3.11 -14.08
C ALA A 96 2.43 -4.02 -13.91
N LEU A 97 2.24 -5.22 -13.41
CA LEU A 97 3.32 -6.14 -13.06
C LEU A 97 3.78 -6.93 -14.28
N PRO A 98 5.10 -7.25 -14.38
CA PRO A 98 5.61 -8.15 -15.40
C PRO A 98 4.94 -9.52 -15.33
N GLY A 99 4.45 -10.02 -16.48
CA GLY A 99 3.80 -11.33 -16.56
C GLY A 99 2.30 -11.35 -16.28
N PHE A 100 1.70 -10.18 -16.00
CA PHE A 100 0.25 -10.02 -15.86
C PHE A 100 -0.26 -9.09 -16.96
N ASP A 101 -1.05 -9.59 -17.86
CA ASP A 101 -1.60 -8.80 -18.97
C ASP A 101 -2.86 -8.04 -18.58
N ASP A 102 -3.65 -8.60 -17.65
CA ASP A 102 -4.85 -8.00 -17.10
C ASP A 102 -4.69 -7.78 -15.59
N ASP A 103 -4.96 -6.56 -15.14
CA ASP A 103 -4.95 -6.21 -13.73
C ASP A 103 -6.14 -5.32 -13.39
N PRO A 104 -7.21 -5.89 -12.81
CA PRO A 104 -8.39 -5.12 -12.40
C PRO A 104 -8.10 -4.23 -11.19
N ASN A 105 -6.91 -4.29 -10.61
CA ASN A 105 -6.53 -3.54 -9.42
C ASN A 105 -6.02 -2.12 -9.71
N THR A 106 -5.69 -1.81 -10.97
CA THR A 106 -5.04 -0.55 -11.34
C THR A 106 -5.95 0.33 -12.21
N LEU A 107 -6.04 1.61 -11.86
CA LEU A 107 -6.84 2.63 -12.53
C LEU A 107 -5.93 3.77 -13.02
N SER A 108 -6.19 4.29 -14.24
CA SER A 108 -5.58 5.54 -14.68
C SER A 108 -5.96 6.68 -13.73
N TYR A 109 -4.97 7.39 -13.23
CA TYR A 109 -5.17 8.49 -12.29
C TYR A 109 -4.11 9.58 -12.50
N PRO A 110 -4.49 10.80 -12.88
CA PRO A 110 -3.57 11.88 -13.27
C PRO A 110 -2.99 12.58 -12.03
N TRP A 111 -2.04 11.94 -11.36
CA TRP A 111 -1.29 12.60 -10.30
C TRP A 111 -0.13 13.45 -10.86
N SER A 112 0.32 14.44 -10.10
CA SER A 112 1.40 15.36 -10.44
C SER A 112 2.44 15.44 -9.31
N ALA A 113 3.71 15.58 -9.67
CA ALA A 113 4.78 15.81 -8.71
C ALA A 113 4.56 17.13 -7.95
N GLY A 114 4.96 17.15 -6.67
CA GLY A 114 4.78 18.28 -5.77
C GLY A 114 3.36 18.45 -5.23
N ARG A 115 2.40 17.60 -5.62
CA ARG A 115 1.05 17.57 -5.05
C ARG A 115 0.92 16.48 -4.02
N ARG A 116 0.10 16.71 -3.01
CA ARG A 116 -0.15 15.80 -1.90
C ARG A 116 -1.40 14.96 -2.17
N TYR A 117 -1.28 13.66 -2.01
CA TYR A 117 -2.38 12.71 -2.21
C TYR A 117 -2.59 11.89 -0.94
N ARG A 118 -3.79 11.89 -0.41
CA ARG A 118 -4.17 10.99 0.70
C ARG A 118 -4.61 9.66 0.12
N LEU A 119 -3.93 8.61 0.51
CA LEU A 119 -4.35 7.22 0.34
C LEU A 119 -5.12 6.81 1.58
N ARG A 120 -6.26 6.13 1.41
CA ARG A 120 -7.12 5.69 2.50
C ARG A 120 -7.64 4.30 2.22
N VAL A 121 -7.54 3.41 3.21
CA VAL A 121 -8.16 2.08 3.20
C VAL A 121 -9.14 2.03 4.36
N HIS A 122 -10.40 1.71 4.09
CA HIS A 122 -11.45 1.64 5.11
C HIS A 122 -12.51 0.60 4.74
N ARG A 123 -13.40 0.28 5.68
CA ARG A 123 -14.54 -0.59 5.37
C ARG A 123 -15.38 0.00 4.24
N SER A 124 -15.77 -0.84 3.27
CA SER A 124 -16.68 -0.38 2.21
C SER A 124 -18.04 -0.03 2.81
N PRO A 125 -18.58 1.16 2.51
CA PRO A 125 -19.94 1.49 2.92
C PRO A 125 -21.01 0.77 2.09
N ASP A 126 -20.63 0.24 0.92
CA ASP A 126 -21.57 -0.30 -0.06
C ASP A 126 -21.57 -1.84 -0.09
N ILE A 127 -20.46 -2.46 0.29
CA ILE A 127 -20.27 -3.92 0.21
C ILE A 127 -19.86 -4.47 1.56
N ALA A 128 -20.73 -5.21 2.20
CA ALA A 128 -20.46 -5.84 3.50
C ALA A 128 -19.23 -6.76 3.42
N GLY A 129 -18.32 -6.61 4.38
CA GLY A 129 -17.07 -7.38 4.46
C GLY A 129 -15.98 -6.99 3.48
N ALA A 130 -16.21 -6.00 2.62
CA ALA A 130 -15.19 -5.47 1.70
C ALA A 130 -14.43 -4.29 2.29
N TRP A 131 -13.25 -4.08 1.76
CA TRP A 131 -12.38 -2.94 2.04
C TRP A 131 -12.27 -2.04 0.83
N ARG A 132 -12.56 -0.76 1.02
CA ARG A 132 -12.45 0.27 -0.02
C ARG A 132 -11.11 0.96 0.07
N ALA A 133 -10.47 1.19 -1.08
CA ALA A 133 -9.40 2.16 -1.16
C ALA A 133 -9.82 3.37 -1.97
N GLU A 134 -9.37 4.52 -1.47
CA GLU A 134 -9.60 5.83 -2.07
C GLU A 134 -8.29 6.60 -2.18
N VAL A 135 -8.19 7.43 -3.20
CA VAL A 135 -7.16 8.45 -3.34
C VAL A 135 -7.82 9.83 -3.36
N THR A 136 -7.31 10.77 -2.58
CA THR A 136 -7.79 12.16 -2.54
C THR A 136 -6.66 13.11 -2.88
N ASP A 137 -6.80 13.87 -3.95
CA ASP A 137 -5.95 15.03 -4.20
C ASP A 137 -6.27 16.10 -3.15
N MET A 138 -5.30 16.43 -2.31
CA MET A 138 -5.48 17.31 -1.15
C MET A 138 -5.80 18.77 -1.53
N GLU A 139 -5.50 19.19 -2.75
CA GLU A 139 -5.86 20.53 -3.22
C GLU A 139 -7.33 20.60 -3.63
N SER A 140 -7.82 19.58 -4.36
CA SER A 140 -9.23 19.52 -4.77
C SER A 140 -10.15 19.01 -3.67
N SER A 141 -9.59 18.30 -2.69
CA SER A 141 -10.32 17.60 -1.61
C SER A 141 -11.37 16.59 -2.12
N LYS A 142 -11.31 16.20 -3.40
CA LYS A 142 -12.25 15.28 -4.00
C LYS A 142 -11.69 13.85 -3.94
N PRO A 143 -12.33 12.92 -3.23
CA PRO A 143 -11.93 11.53 -3.22
C PRO A 143 -12.28 10.85 -4.56
N THR A 144 -11.41 9.96 -4.99
CA THR A 144 -11.65 9.02 -6.07
C THR A 144 -11.61 7.62 -5.47
N VAL A 145 -12.72 6.89 -5.58
CA VAL A 145 -12.77 5.48 -5.20
C VAL A 145 -11.97 4.68 -6.22
N ILE A 146 -11.00 3.91 -5.75
CA ILE A 146 -10.22 3.03 -6.62
C ILE A 146 -11.03 1.78 -6.91
N ARG A 147 -11.40 1.06 -5.85
CA ARG A 147 -12.33 -0.07 -5.91
C ARG A 147 -12.64 -0.58 -4.50
N ASP A 148 -13.62 -1.49 -4.41
CA ASP A 148 -13.82 -2.34 -3.25
C ASP A 148 -13.13 -3.69 -3.45
N LEU A 149 -12.47 -4.19 -2.42
CA LEU A 149 -11.80 -5.48 -2.39
C LEU A 149 -12.39 -6.32 -1.25
N TRP A 150 -12.95 -7.48 -1.59
CA TRP A 150 -13.40 -8.44 -0.60
C TRP A 150 -12.33 -9.53 -0.44
N PRO A 151 -11.60 -9.56 0.70
CA PRO A 151 -10.48 -10.48 0.85
C PRO A 151 -10.90 -11.95 0.96
N GLY A 152 -12.16 -12.23 1.23
CA GLY A 152 -12.63 -13.57 1.53
C GLY A 152 -12.09 -14.07 2.86
N GLN A 153 -12.48 -15.27 3.26
CA GLN A 153 -11.92 -15.95 4.43
C GLN A 153 -11.19 -17.22 4.02
N PRO A 154 -10.05 -17.57 4.67
CA PRO A 154 -9.42 -18.84 4.42
C PRO A 154 -10.34 -19.99 4.87
N VAL A 155 -10.58 -20.94 3.98
CA VAL A 155 -11.30 -22.17 4.33
C VAL A 155 -10.27 -23.14 4.90
N ALA A 156 -10.40 -23.52 6.16
CA ALA A 156 -9.62 -24.58 6.76
C ALA A 156 -10.00 -25.93 6.12
N THR A 157 -9.16 -26.45 5.25
CA THR A 157 -9.33 -27.83 4.76
C THR A 157 -8.50 -28.76 5.63
N ASN A 158 -9.13 -29.81 6.19
CA ASN A 158 -8.53 -30.79 7.10
C ASN A 158 -7.45 -31.70 6.47
N ARG A 159 -7.03 -31.44 5.23
CA ARG A 159 -6.00 -32.21 4.54
C ARG A 159 -5.03 -31.29 3.82
N ILE A 160 -3.88 -31.06 4.40
CA ILE A 160 -2.77 -30.26 3.87
C ILE A 160 -2.95 -28.74 4.14
N ARG A 161 -1.96 -28.13 4.79
CA ARG A 161 -1.83 -26.67 5.06
C ARG A 161 -1.67 -25.85 3.75
N ARG A 162 -2.58 -26.01 2.81
CA ARG A 162 -2.76 -25.11 1.66
C ARG A 162 -4.01 -24.31 1.92
N TYR A 163 -3.86 -23.05 2.19
CA TYR A 163 -4.97 -22.12 2.23
C TYR A 163 -5.49 -21.94 0.81
N PHE A 164 -6.62 -22.57 0.50
CA PHE A 164 -7.36 -22.25 -0.70
C PHE A 164 -8.33 -21.12 -0.37
N TRP A 165 -8.21 -20.03 -1.09
CA TRP A 165 -9.17 -18.95 -1.03
C TRP A 165 -10.46 -19.44 -1.71
N ARG A 166 -11.57 -19.49 -0.99
CA ARG A 166 -12.86 -19.73 -1.59
C ARG A 166 -13.40 -18.38 -2.06
N ALA A 167 -13.72 -18.26 -3.34
CA ALA A 167 -14.57 -17.18 -3.81
C ALA A 167 -15.92 -17.34 -3.11
N GLY A 168 -16.16 -16.56 -2.05
CA GLY A 168 -17.47 -16.48 -1.43
C GLY A 168 -18.37 -15.73 -2.40
N ASN A 169 -19.58 -16.22 -2.60
CA ASN A 169 -20.60 -15.40 -3.19
C ASN A 169 -20.87 -14.23 -2.23
N ALA A 170 -21.11 -13.04 -2.74
CA ALA A 170 -21.49 -11.87 -1.97
C ALA A 170 -22.77 -12.12 -1.11
N SER A 171 -23.40 -13.27 -1.22
CA SER A 171 -24.53 -13.73 -0.43
C SER A 171 -24.18 -14.43 0.88
N GLU A 172 -22.90 -14.67 1.20
CA GLU A 172 -22.49 -15.00 2.57
C GLU A 172 -22.48 -13.72 3.43
N ALA A 173 -23.55 -12.95 3.31
CA ALA A 173 -23.89 -11.80 4.14
C ALA A 173 -24.07 -12.26 5.60
N GLY A 174 -23.05 -12.03 6.40
CA GLY A 174 -23.00 -12.42 7.82
C GLY A 174 -21.60 -12.61 8.36
N ALA A 175 -20.57 -12.66 7.51
CA ALA A 175 -19.21 -12.63 7.99
C ALA A 175 -18.91 -11.22 8.53
N GLU A 176 -18.66 -11.11 9.83
CA GLU A 176 -18.12 -9.89 10.41
C GLU A 176 -16.93 -9.43 9.57
N PRO A 177 -16.91 -8.16 9.14
CA PRO A 177 -15.74 -7.63 8.49
C PRO A 177 -14.56 -7.79 9.44
N GLY A 178 -13.44 -8.31 8.94
CA GLY A 178 -12.23 -8.39 9.76
C GLY A 178 -11.70 -7.01 10.16
N PHE A 179 -10.48 -6.98 10.64
CA PHE A 179 -9.77 -5.76 11.01
C PHE A 179 -8.53 -5.63 10.15
N LEU A 180 -7.98 -4.41 10.15
CA LEU A 180 -6.69 -4.13 9.55
C LEU A 180 -5.59 -4.29 10.62
N ALA A 181 -4.42 -4.70 10.18
CA ALA A 181 -3.24 -4.80 11.02
C ALA A 181 -1.98 -4.42 10.25
N ARG A 182 -0.89 -4.22 10.97
CA ARG A 182 0.46 -4.00 10.44
C ARG A 182 0.52 -2.97 9.31
N PRO A 183 -0.04 -1.77 9.51
CA PRO A 183 0.06 -0.74 8.48
C PRO A 183 1.53 -0.41 8.19
N MET A 184 1.81 -0.18 6.91
CA MET A 184 3.13 0.23 6.45
C MET A 184 3.01 1.07 5.19
N VAL A 185 4.04 1.86 4.89
CA VAL A 185 4.21 2.48 3.59
C VAL A 185 5.52 2.00 2.96
N TRP A 186 5.57 1.95 1.64
CA TRP A 186 6.75 1.46 0.95
C TRP A 186 6.89 1.99 -0.47
N SER A 187 8.10 1.90 -0.99
CA SER A 187 8.42 2.13 -2.40
C SER A 187 8.92 0.84 -3.02
N GLU A 188 8.44 0.51 -4.22
CA GLU A 188 8.91 -0.58 -5.05
C GLU A 188 9.31 -0.03 -6.42
N VAL A 189 10.51 -0.37 -6.84
CA VAL A 189 11.17 0.24 -7.98
C VAL A 189 11.71 -0.84 -8.92
N PHE A 190 11.26 -0.85 -10.17
CA PHE A 190 11.70 -1.77 -11.21
C PHE A 190 12.74 -1.13 -12.14
N ALA A 191 13.29 0.01 -11.75
CA ALA A 191 14.40 0.67 -12.43
C ALA A 191 15.75 0.11 -11.98
N GLU A 192 16.81 0.40 -12.73
CA GLU A 192 18.16 0.04 -12.33
C GLU A 192 18.61 0.89 -11.13
N CYS A 193 19.46 0.32 -10.27
CA CYS A 193 19.92 1.02 -9.06
C CYS A 193 20.65 2.33 -9.34
N GLY A 194 21.23 2.49 -10.53
CA GLY A 194 21.94 3.69 -10.97
C GLY A 194 21.07 4.71 -11.70
N ASP A 195 19.79 4.44 -11.92
CA ASP A 195 18.89 5.36 -12.60
C ASP A 195 18.70 6.67 -11.80
N PRO A 196 18.24 7.75 -12.45
CA PRO A 196 18.03 9.03 -11.77
C PRO A 196 17.23 8.90 -10.49
N SER A 197 17.68 9.60 -9.44
CA SER A 197 17.04 9.57 -8.13
C SER A 197 15.57 9.97 -8.18
N VAL A 198 14.75 9.23 -7.46
CA VAL A 198 13.34 9.52 -7.20
C VAL A 198 13.18 9.76 -5.70
N THR A 199 12.38 10.76 -5.33
CA THR A 199 12.12 11.09 -3.93
C THR A 199 10.63 11.18 -3.69
N VAL A 200 10.16 10.47 -2.68
CA VAL A 200 8.79 10.53 -2.20
C VAL A 200 8.77 10.90 -0.72
N ARG A 201 7.78 11.71 -0.34
CA ARG A 201 7.47 12.05 1.06
C ARG A 201 6.23 11.31 1.51
N TRP A 202 6.30 10.73 2.70
CA TRP A 202 5.18 10.18 3.44
C TRP A 202 4.88 11.04 4.65
N SER A 203 3.61 11.35 4.90
CA SER A 203 3.17 12.15 6.05
C SER A 203 1.76 11.76 6.49
N GLU A 204 1.29 12.32 7.60
CA GLU A 204 -0.07 12.12 8.16
C GLU A 204 -0.44 10.64 8.33
N LEU A 205 0.53 9.80 8.74
CA LEU A 205 0.30 8.38 8.99
C LEU A 205 -0.72 8.22 10.12
N THR A 206 -1.87 7.60 9.85
CA THR A 206 -2.96 7.47 10.83
C THR A 206 -3.69 6.17 10.65
N ALA A 207 -3.98 5.49 11.75
CA ALA A 207 -4.88 4.35 11.81
C ALA A 207 -6.07 4.70 12.72
N VAL A 208 -7.27 4.24 12.39
CA VAL A 208 -8.48 4.48 13.18
C VAL A 208 -9.07 3.13 13.58
N ASP A 209 -9.44 3.00 14.85
CA ASP A 209 -10.07 1.80 15.37
C ASP A 209 -11.61 1.84 15.27
N GLU A 210 -12.25 0.76 15.70
CA GLU A 210 -13.71 0.64 15.65
C GLU A 210 -14.45 1.58 16.62
N GLU A 211 -13.77 2.11 17.63
CA GLU A 211 -14.26 3.14 18.54
C GLU A 211 -14.11 4.56 17.96
N GLY A 212 -13.46 4.70 16.81
CA GLY A 212 -13.19 5.98 16.16
C GLY A 212 -11.97 6.71 16.71
N ILE A 213 -11.13 6.04 17.52
CA ILE A 213 -9.90 6.63 18.04
C ILE A 213 -8.84 6.62 16.93
N ALA A 214 -8.24 7.80 16.69
CA ALA A 214 -7.18 7.95 15.73
C ALA A 214 -5.80 7.75 16.39
N TRP A 215 -5.06 6.78 15.88
CA TRP A 215 -3.72 6.41 16.32
C TRP A 215 -2.69 6.88 15.31
N ARG A 216 -1.66 7.56 15.77
CA ARG A 216 -0.48 7.89 14.97
C ARG A 216 0.67 7.02 15.42
N PRO A 217 1.53 6.52 14.51
CA PRO A 217 2.70 5.78 14.94
C PRO A 217 3.70 6.69 15.67
N ASP A 218 4.30 6.17 16.76
CA ASP A 218 5.37 6.85 17.49
C ASP A 218 6.68 6.80 16.71
N ALA A 219 6.85 5.77 15.89
CA ALA A 219 8.03 5.55 15.07
C ALA A 219 7.69 4.67 13.86
N VAL A 220 8.63 4.59 12.92
CA VAL A 220 8.63 3.56 11.88
C VAL A 220 9.91 2.73 11.95
N SER A 221 9.83 1.46 11.58
CA SER A 221 10.99 0.59 11.41
C SER A 221 11.32 0.45 9.93
N VAL A 222 12.58 0.73 9.58
CA VAL A 222 13.06 0.69 8.19
C VAL A 222 13.41 -0.74 7.78
N ASN A 223 12.93 -1.16 6.62
CA ASN A 223 13.28 -2.45 6.03
C ASN A 223 13.62 -2.28 4.54
N TYR A 224 14.82 -2.68 4.15
CA TYR A 224 15.26 -2.70 2.76
C TYR A 224 15.31 -4.13 2.25
N GLN A 225 14.87 -4.34 1.02
CA GLN A 225 15.05 -5.62 0.34
C GLN A 225 16.55 -5.94 0.21
N ALA A 226 16.92 -7.17 0.49
CA ALA A 226 18.31 -7.59 0.40
C ALA A 226 18.78 -7.61 -1.07
N GLU A 227 20.07 -7.29 -1.29
CA GLU A 227 20.66 -7.27 -2.63
C GLU A 227 20.53 -8.63 -3.35
N ARG A 228 20.72 -9.74 -2.63
CA ARG A 228 20.53 -11.10 -3.17
C ARG A 228 19.10 -11.37 -3.69
N ASP A 229 18.13 -10.56 -3.23
CA ASP A 229 16.73 -10.65 -3.61
C ASP A 229 16.33 -9.53 -4.61
N GLY A 230 17.31 -8.78 -5.15
CA GLY A 230 17.15 -7.71 -6.12
C GLY A 230 17.11 -6.29 -5.54
N GLY A 231 17.29 -6.13 -4.22
CA GLY A 231 17.29 -4.81 -3.56
C GLY A 231 18.51 -3.97 -3.92
N CYS A 232 18.31 -2.66 -4.11
CA CYS A 232 19.39 -1.70 -4.30
C CYS A 232 19.99 -1.28 -2.97
N GLN A 233 21.32 -1.24 -2.87
CA GLN A 233 22.01 -0.76 -1.67
C GLN A 233 21.96 0.76 -1.51
N ASN A 234 21.73 1.48 -2.60
CA ASN A 234 21.68 2.93 -2.68
C ASN A 234 20.24 3.49 -2.60
N THR A 235 19.43 2.88 -1.76
CA THR A 235 18.11 3.41 -1.34
C THR A 235 18.19 3.84 0.11
N ASP A 236 17.48 4.90 0.47
CA ASP A 236 17.49 5.44 1.83
C ASP A 236 16.11 5.90 2.28
N THR A 237 15.88 5.82 3.58
CA THR A 237 14.74 6.43 4.26
C THR A 237 15.25 7.33 5.37
N ARG A 238 14.73 8.55 5.44
CA ARG A 238 15.13 9.53 6.46
C ARG A 238 13.97 10.44 6.87
N PRO A 239 14.05 11.07 8.08
CA PRO A 239 13.11 12.13 8.44
C PRO A 239 13.20 13.29 7.46
N ASP A 240 12.07 13.95 7.20
CA ASP A 240 12.00 15.21 6.48
C ASP A 240 11.90 16.39 7.47
N LEU A 241 12.67 17.45 7.23
CA LEU A 241 12.65 18.65 8.06
C LEU A 241 11.30 19.36 8.07
N GLY A 242 10.49 19.18 7.02
CA GLY A 242 9.12 19.69 6.93
C GLY A 242 8.06 18.80 7.61
N GLY A 243 8.49 17.76 8.29
CA GLY A 243 7.63 16.72 8.90
C GLY A 243 7.32 15.59 7.92
N GLY A 244 7.42 14.36 8.42
CA GLY A 244 7.22 13.15 7.63
C GLY A 244 8.52 12.39 7.34
N LEU A 245 8.48 11.53 6.34
CA LEU A 245 9.55 10.60 5.99
C LEU A 245 9.82 10.67 4.49
N LEU A 246 11.09 10.72 4.12
CA LEU A 246 11.52 10.63 2.73
C LEU A 246 11.96 9.21 2.42
N GLN A 247 11.54 8.68 1.29
CA GLN A 247 12.12 7.51 0.64
C GLN A 247 12.81 7.95 -0.65
N ILE A 248 14.08 7.60 -0.82
CA ILE A 248 14.95 8.14 -1.87
C ILE A 248 15.70 6.99 -2.55
N THR A 249 15.67 6.95 -3.88
CA THR A 249 16.49 6.03 -4.67
C THR A 249 17.79 6.68 -5.14
N ASN A 250 18.78 5.87 -5.49
CA ASN A 250 20.09 6.31 -5.96
C ASN A 250 20.72 7.39 -5.07
N THR A 251 20.86 7.05 -3.79
CA THR A 251 21.50 7.90 -2.76
C THR A 251 22.24 7.04 -1.74
N SER A 252 23.15 7.64 -0.99
CA SER A 252 23.80 6.97 0.14
C SER A 252 22.81 6.70 1.25
N ARG A 253 22.81 5.47 1.78
CA ARG A 253 21.96 5.05 2.88
C ARG A 253 22.45 5.65 4.19
N ALA A 254 21.61 6.45 4.85
CA ALA A 254 21.88 7.06 6.15
C ALA A 254 21.36 6.21 7.31
N PHE A 255 20.23 5.51 7.12
CA PHE A 255 19.62 4.66 8.13
C PHE A 255 19.80 3.18 7.77
N PRO A 256 20.38 2.35 8.67
CA PRO A 256 20.59 0.93 8.39
C PRO A 256 19.28 0.12 8.43
N GLN A 257 19.35 -1.10 7.93
CA GLN A 257 18.30 -2.09 8.07
C GLN A 257 17.86 -2.23 9.52
N GLY A 258 16.55 -2.20 9.77
CA GLY A 258 15.95 -2.34 11.10
C GLY A 258 16.00 -1.09 11.96
N ALA A 259 16.56 0.03 11.46
CA ALA A 259 16.57 1.28 12.20
C ALA A 259 15.16 1.75 12.54
N GLY A 260 14.94 2.22 13.77
CA GLY A 260 13.75 2.95 14.17
C GLY A 260 13.91 4.45 13.89
N ILE A 261 12.94 5.04 13.22
CA ILE A 261 12.88 6.50 13.02
C ILE A 261 11.69 7.01 13.83
N PRO A 262 11.93 7.79 14.91
CA PRO A 262 10.85 8.37 15.70
C PRO A 262 10.09 9.43 14.88
N LEU A 263 8.78 9.52 15.14
CA LEU A 263 7.87 10.49 14.55
C LEU A 263 7.40 11.45 15.64
N HIS A 264 7.50 12.74 15.39
CA HIS A 264 7.15 13.79 16.35
C HIS A 264 5.97 14.63 15.85
#